data_c519e90bbc0da4dca64cbbb95e577331
#
_entry.id   c519e90bbc0da4dca64cbbb95e577331
#
_cell.length_a   1.000
_cell.length_b   1.000
_cell.length_c   1.000
_cell.angle_alpha   90.00
_cell.angle_beta   90.00
_cell.angle_gamma   90.00
#
_symmetry.space_group_name_H-M   'P 1'
#
loop_
_entity.id
_entity.type
_entity.pdbx_description
1 polymer ?
#
loop_
_entity_poly.entity_id
_entity_poly.type
_entity_poly.pdbx_seq_one_letter_code
_entity_poly.pdbx_strand_id
1 'polypeptide(L)'
;MSYRFMRVLVFFDLPVQTSEDMKNYRLFRKTLLKNGFFMMQESVYCRMVLNQSVEKNVIHTIRKAKPPAGLVQILTGTEKQFSKMEFLGGKPDKEVIDTDERLVIL
;
A
#
# COMPACT_ATOMS: atom_id res chain seq x y z
N MET A 1 -4.11 -13.88 -22.26
CA MET A 1 -4.07 -13.67 -21.55
C MET A 1 -3.99 -12.95 -20.87
N SER A 2 -4.19 -12.83 -20.51
CA SER A 2 -3.96 -12.13 -19.99
C SER A 2 -4.18 -11.77 -18.85
N TYR A 3 -4.14 -11.94 -18.03
CA TYR A 3 -4.35 -11.39 -16.98
C TYR A 3 -3.46 -10.50 -16.74
N ARG A 4 -3.66 -9.70 -15.94
CA ARG A 4 -2.82 -8.85 -15.58
C ARG A 4 -2.82 -8.67 -14.18
N PHE A 5 -1.73 -8.78 -13.48
CA PHE A 5 -1.59 -8.36 -12.12
C PHE A 5 -1.60 -6.87 -12.09
N MET A 6 -2.34 -6.33 -11.13
CA MET A 6 -2.33 -4.91 -10.88
C MET A 6 -1.88 -4.68 -9.45
N ARG A 7 -1.41 -3.49 -9.19
CA ARG A 7 -0.91 -3.15 -7.88
C ARG A 7 -1.69 -1.96 -7.36
N VAL A 8 -2.16 -2.07 -6.10
CA VAL A 8 -2.86 -0.98 -5.43
C VAL A 8 -1.91 -0.39 -4.40
N LEU A 9 -1.65 0.90 -4.50
CA LEU A 9 -0.83 1.59 -3.53
C LEU A 9 -1.69 2.53 -2.72
N VAL A 10 -1.42 2.58 -1.43
CA VAL A 10 -2.10 3.49 -0.52
C VAL A 10 -1.03 4.39 0.09
N PHE A 11 -1.20 5.68 -0.12
CA PHE A 11 -0.32 6.70 0.43
C PHE A 11 -1.10 7.42 1.50
N PHE A 12 -0.50 7.64 2.65
CA PHE A 12 -1.24 8.37 3.68
C PHE A 12 -0.31 9.26 4.47
N ASP A 13 -0.90 10.37 4.93
CA ASP A 13 -0.24 11.33 5.76
C ASP A 13 -1.21 11.64 6.87
N LEU A 14 -1.06 10.95 7.99
CA LEU A 14 -2.01 11.03 9.09
C LEU A 14 -1.37 11.74 10.26
N PRO A 15 -2.15 12.52 11.00
CA PRO A 15 -1.60 13.21 12.18
C PRO A 15 -1.25 12.21 13.28
N VAL A 16 -0.25 12.56 14.07
CA VAL A 16 0.19 11.72 15.17
C VAL A 16 0.44 12.56 16.41
N GLN A 17 -0.29 13.66 16.54
CA GLN A 17 -0.06 14.62 17.63
C GLN A 17 -0.71 14.21 18.93
N THR A 18 -1.88 13.62 18.88
CA THR A 18 -2.63 13.26 20.08
C THR A 18 -2.71 11.77 20.21
N SER A 19 -3.15 11.30 21.37
CA SER A 19 -3.31 9.86 21.55
C SER A 19 -4.42 9.32 20.65
N GLU A 20 -5.42 10.13 20.37
CA GLU A 20 -6.45 9.69 19.44
C GLU A 20 -5.91 9.59 18.03
N ASP A 21 -5.08 10.54 17.63
CA ASP A 21 -4.42 10.46 16.33
C ASP A 21 -3.62 9.17 16.21
N MET A 22 -2.86 8.85 17.24
CA MET A 22 -2.04 7.65 17.23
C MET A 22 -2.89 6.39 17.15
N LYS A 23 -4.02 6.41 17.84
CA LYS A 23 -4.93 5.29 17.79
C LYS A 23 -5.48 5.10 16.38
N ASN A 24 -5.91 6.19 15.76
CA ASN A 24 -6.44 6.13 14.41
C ASN A 24 -5.39 5.68 13.41
N TYR A 25 -4.16 6.12 13.59
CA TYR A 25 -3.05 5.71 12.76
C TYR A 25 -2.86 4.19 12.85
N ARG A 26 -2.80 3.67 14.08
CA ARG A 26 -2.60 2.25 14.28
C ARG A 26 -3.75 1.42 13.71
N LEU A 27 -4.97 1.91 13.87
CA LEU A 27 -6.12 1.18 13.34
C LEU A 27 -6.09 1.11 11.83
N PHE A 28 -5.75 2.22 11.19
CA PHE A 28 -5.69 2.24 9.74
C PHE A 28 -4.59 1.32 9.23
N ARG A 29 -3.42 1.40 9.84
CA ARG A 29 -2.32 0.54 9.46
C ARG A 29 -2.68 -0.93 9.65
N LYS A 30 -3.34 -1.24 10.75
CA LYS A 30 -3.76 -2.60 11.01
C LYS A 30 -4.75 -3.09 9.95
N THR A 31 -5.65 -2.22 9.53
CA THR A 31 -6.61 -2.57 8.49
C THR A 31 -5.88 -2.89 7.18
N LEU A 32 -4.89 -2.09 6.83
CA LEU A 32 -4.13 -2.35 5.63
C LEU A 32 -3.44 -3.71 5.70
N LEU A 33 -2.75 -3.98 6.79
CA LEU A 33 -2.05 -5.25 6.94
C LEU A 33 -3.01 -6.43 6.92
N LYS A 34 -4.16 -6.26 7.55
CA LYS A 34 -5.15 -7.32 7.61
C LYS A 34 -5.73 -7.61 6.24
N ASN A 35 -5.73 -6.65 5.36
CA ASN A 35 -6.27 -6.82 4.03
C ASN A 35 -5.21 -7.11 2.98
N GLY A 36 -4.06 -7.60 3.42
CA GLY A 36 -3.07 -8.10 2.50
C GLY A 36 -2.09 -7.09 1.96
N PHE A 37 -2.12 -5.88 2.48
CA PHE A 37 -1.12 -4.89 2.09
C PHE A 37 0.17 -5.12 2.84
N PHE A 38 1.26 -4.73 2.25
CA PHE A 38 2.54 -4.74 2.94
C PHE A 38 3.18 -3.36 2.79
N MET A 39 4.04 -3.04 3.71
CA MET A 39 4.69 -1.74 3.73
C MET A 39 5.79 -1.68 2.69
N MET A 40 5.65 -0.78 1.74
CA MET A 40 6.71 -0.53 0.77
C MET A 40 7.72 0.43 1.35
N GLN A 41 7.21 1.45 1.97
CA GLN A 41 8.01 2.40 2.73
C GLN A 41 7.06 3.04 3.71
N GLU A 42 7.58 3.82 4.60
CA GLU A 42 6.76 4.43 5.62
C GLU A 42 5.62 5.19 4.98
N SER A 43 4.41 4.96 5.41
CA SER A 43 3.22 5.63 4.91
C SER A 43 2.86 5.27 3.47
N VAL A 44 3.47 4.24 2.91
CA VAL A 44 3.12 3.75 1.59
C VAL A 44 2.99 2.24 1.64
N TYR A 45 1.78 1.76 1.42
CA TYR A 45 1.49 0.34 1.47
C TYR A 45 1.02 -0.14 0.11
N CYS A 46 1.23 -1.40 -0.17
CA CYS A 46 1.01 -1.96 -1.49
C CYS A 46 0.37 -3.33 -1.40
N ARG A 47 -0.49 -3.63 -2.34
CA ARG A 47 -1.06 -4.95 -2.46
C ARG A 47 -1.26 -5.28 -3.94
N MET A 48 -0.95 -6.51 -4.33
CA MET A 48 -1.26 -6.97 -5.68
C MET A 48 -2.67 -7.49 -5.73
N VAL A 49 -3.34 -7.23 -6.84
CA VAL A 49 -4.69 -7.73 -7.06
C VAL A 49 -4.72 -8.37 -8.44
N LEU A 50 -5.54 -9.42 -8.55
CA LEU A 50 -5.55 -10.22 -9.77
C LEU A 50 -6.57 -9.77 -10.79
N ASN A 51 -7.58 -9.03 -10.36
CA ASN A 51 -8.62 -8.60 -11.28
C ASN A 51 -9.34 -7.39 -10.72
N GLN A 52 -10.20 -6.82 -11.53
CA GLN A 52 -10.90 -5.60 -11.15
C GLN A 52 -11.87 -5.79 -10.02
N SER A 53 -12.46 -6.97 -9.93
CA SER A 53 -13.40 -7.23 -8.87
C SER A 53 -12.72 -7.17 -7.51
N VAL A 54 -11.55 -7.79 -7.40
CA VAL A 54 -10.77 -7.76 -6.18
C VAL A 54 -10.30 -6.33 -5.90
N GLU A 55 -9.88 -5.63 -6.94
CA GLU A 55 -9.44 -4.26 -6.80
C GLU A 55 -10.53 -3.40 -6.18
N LYS A 56 -11.74 -3.49 -6.71
CA LYS A 56 -12.83 -2.68 -6.22
C LYS A 56 -13.18 -3.01 -4.78
N ASN A 57 -13.15 -4.28 -4.43
CA ASN A 57 -13.45 -4.69 -3.06
C ASN A 57 -12.41 -4.16 -2.09
N VAL A 58 -11.15 -4.25 -2.48
CA VAL A 58 -10.06 -3.78 -1.64
C VAL A 58 -10.17 -2.27 -1.42
N ILE A 59 -10.40 -1.53 -2.50
CA ILE A 59 -10.50 -0.08 -2.40
C ILE A 59 -11.70 0.31 -1.55
N HIS A 60 -12.80 -0.40 -1.71
CA HIS A 60 -13.98 -0.12 -0.91
C HIS A 60 -13.69 -0.31 0.59
N THR A 61 -12.99 -1.38 0.92
CA THR A 61 -12.63 -1.65 2.31
C THR A 61 -11.75 -0.55 2.88
N ILE A 62 -10.77 -0.11 2.11
CA ILE A 62 -9.87 0.95 2.58
C ILE A 62 -10.63 2.27 2.71
N ARG A 63 -11.52 2.54 1.76
CA ARG A 63 -12.31 3.77 1.81
C ARG A 63 -13.14 3.83 3.09
N LYS A 64 -13.71 2.70 3.49
CA LYS A 64 -14.51 2.65 4.70
C LYS A 64 -13.67 2.79 5.96
N ALA A 65 -12.43 2.41 5.89
CA ALA A 65 -11.53 2.48 7.05
C ALA A 65 -10.79 3.80 7.13
N LYS A 66 -11.07 4.72 6.24
CA LYS A 66 -10.37 6.00 6.20
C LYS A 66 -10.49 6.70 7.55
N PRO A 67 -9.37 7.19 8.10
CA PRO A 67 -9.43 7.91 9.38
C PRO A 67 -10.15 9.24 9.23
N PRO A 68 -10.62 9.81 10.33
CA PRO A 68 -11.35 11.07 10.26
C PRO A 68 -10.50 12.27 9.89
N ALA A 69 -9.18 12.18 10.04
CA ALA A 69 -8.31 13.30 9.72
C ALA A 69 -7.10 12.78 8.95
N GLY A 70 -6.51 13.65 8.16
CA GLY A 70 -5.34 13.30 7.39
C GLY A 70 -5.67 13.01 5.95
N LEU A 71 -4.64 12.74 5.18
CA LEU A 71 -4.78 12.51 3.76
C LEU A 71 -4.55 11.04 3.45
N VAL A 72 -5.42 10.46 2.63
CA VAL A 72 -5.25 9.09 2.15
C VAL A 72 -5.47 9.11 0.65
N GLN A 73 -4.51 8.59 -0.09
CA GLN A 73 -4.60 8.54 -1.55
C GLN A 73 -4.37 7.12 -2.01
N ILE A 74 -5.05 6.73 -3.06
CA ILE A 74 -4.95 5.39 -3.62
C ILE A 74 -4.59 5.51 -5.09
N LEU A 75 -3.65 4.69 -5.51
CA LEU A 75 -3.23 4.63 -6.90
C LEU A 75 -3.18 3.19 -7.33
N THR A 76 -3.80 2.87 -8.45
CA THR A 76 -3.73 1.53 -9.00
C THR A 76 -3.01 1.59 -10.34
N GLY A 77 -2.14 0.63 -10.57
CA GLY A 77 -1.43 0.55 -11.83
C GLY A 77 -1.06 -0.88 -12.15
N THR A 78 -0.56 -1.09 -13.34
CA THR A 78 -0.11 -2.39 -13.77
C THR A 78 1.30 -2.65 -13.26
N GLU A 79 1.67 -3.93 -13.23
CA GLU A 79 3.03 -4.27 -12.85
C GLU A 79 4.02 -3.62 -13.79
N LYS A 80 3.67 -3.54 -15.05
CA LYS A 80 4.57 -2.91 -16.01
C LYS A 80 4.83 -1.46 -15.66
N GLN A 81 3.79 -0.75 -15.24
CA GLN A 81 3.97 0.65 -14.85
C GLN A 81 4.86 0.78 -13.64
N PHE A 82 4.65 -0.09 -12.66
CA PHE A 82 5.45 -0.01 -11.44
C PHE A 82 6.87 -0.50 -11.64
N SER A 83 7.09 -1.35 -12.64
CA SER A 83 8.43 -1.83 -12.90
C SER A 83 9.35 -0.72 -13.41
N LYS A 84 8.77 0.40 -13.81
CA LYS A 84 9.55 1.54 -14.26
C LYS A 84 9.96 2.47 -13.15
N MET A 85 9.63 2.13 -11.92
CA MET A 85 10.00 2.94 -10.78
C MET A 85 11.51 2.97 -10.61
N GLU A 86 12.05 4.15 -10.40
CA GLU A 86 13.50 4.31 -10.26
C GLU A 86 13.82 4.79 -8.85
N PHE A 87 14.94 4.34 -8.34
CA PHE A 87 15.45 4.81 -7.06
C PHE A 87 16.53 5.85 -7.32
N LEU A 88 16.18 7.09 -7.10
CA LEU A 88 17.13 8.17 -7.32
C LEU A 88 18.09 8.34 -6.17
N GLY A 89 17.69 7.85 -5.00
CA GLY A 89 18.54 7.87 -3.83
C GLY A 89 18.11 6.77 -2.90
N GLY A 90 18.97 6.35 -2.01
CA GLY A 90 18.63 5.30 -1.08
C GLY A 90 18.56 3.95 -1.75
N LYS A 91 18.05 2.98 -1.01
CA LYS A 91 17.92 1.61 -1.49
C LYS A 91 16.62 1.04 -1.01
N PRO A 92 16.09 0.04 -1.73
CA PRO A 92 14.91 -0.65 -1.22
C PRO A 92 15.21 -1.26 0.14
N ASP A 93 14.18 -1.31 0.98
CA ASP A 93 14.32 -1.93 2.28
C ASP A 93 14.55 -3.41 2.07
N LYS A 94 15.71 -3.89 2.53
CA LYS A 94 16.02 -5.27 2.35
C LYS A 94 15.07 -6.21 2.98
N GLU A 95 14.58 -5.87 4.14
CA GLU A 95 13.66 -6.75 4.82
C GLU A 95 12.36 -6.90 4.11
N VAL A 96 11.87 -5.82 3.53
CA VAL A 96 10.63 -5.88 2.79
C VAL A 96 10.82 -6.72 1.54
N ILE A 97 11.96 -6.59 0.90
CA ILE A 97 12.20 -7.32 -0.33
C ILE A 97 12.47 -8.78 -0.07
N ASP A 98 13.21 -9.05 0.97
CA ASP A 98 13.62 -10.41 1.23
C ASP A 98 12.50 -11.32 1.60
N THR A 99 11.46 -10.77 2.07
CA THR A 99 10.37 -11.63 2.33
C THR A 99 9.93 -12.26 1.10
N ASP A 100 10.43 -11.85 0.14
CA ASP A 100 10.11 -12.44 -0.95
C ASP A 100 11.07 -12.56 -1.72
N GLU A 101 11.96 -12.18 -1.70
CA GLU A 101 12.89 -12.18 -2.16
C GLU A 101 13.09 -11.95 -3.02
N ARG A 102 12.86 -11.46 -3.44
CA ARG A 102 13.06 -11.02 -4.10
C ARG A 102 12.49 -10.57 -4.74
N LEU A 103 11.63 -10.14 -4.91
CA LEU A 103 10.97 -9.67 -5.53
C LEU A 103 11.10 -8.75 -5.88
N VAL A 104 11.22 -8.38 -5.76
CA VAL A 104 11.29 -7.61 -5.93
C VAL A 104 11.81 -6.83 -6.16
N ILE A 105 12.17 -6.61 -6.43
CA ILE A 105 12.59 -5.88 -6.60
C ILE A 105 12.98 -5.51 -7.23
N LEU A 106 12.86 -5.30 -7.66
CA LEU A 106 13.12 -5.09 -8.42
C LEU A 106 13.30 -5.12 -8.96
#